data_34026e98e903f7bd5d8d4116efee406d
#
_entry.id   34026e98e903f7bd5d8d4116efee406d
#
_cell.length_a   1.000
_cell.length_b   1.000
_cell.length_c   1.000
_cell.angle_alpha   90.00
_cell.angle_beta   90.00
_cell.angle_gamma   90.00
#
_symmetry.space_group_name_H-M   'P 1'
#
loop_
_entity.id
_entity.type
_entity.pdbx_description
1 polymer ?
#
loop_
_entity_poly.entity_id
_entity_poly.type
_entity_poly.pdbx_seq_one_letter_code
_entity_poly.pdbx_strand_id
1 'polypeptide(L)'
;YDCRWLAEFIMPYLRADGVLVGVMNGMNDDALASIVGKERAVGCVLELSAEIFTPGLVQRNTTHTGTWFAVGELDGYFTPRVKEIQSIMSHVGRCDVTNNIYGARWTKLIANTMTMGPHGLLGLRNGEAVKLPGIADIAAQIGRESYAVGAALGHRLQAIFGLGGRE
;
A
#
# COMPACT_ATOMS: atom_id res chain seq x y z
N TYR A 1 -5.86 11.33 -1.28
CA TYR A 1 -6.26 12.72 -1.02
C TYR A 1 -6.98 12.84 0.32
N ASP A 2 -7.92 11.94 0.63
CA ASP A 2 -8.82 12.09 1.78
C ASP A 2 -8.26 11.59 3.12
N CYS A 3 -7.07 11.00 3.12
CA CYS A 3 -6.49 10.37 4.32
C CYS A 3 -6.34 11.35 5.51
N ARG A 4 -5.88 12.59 5.24
CA ARG A 4 -5.75 13.61 6.30
C ARG A 4 -7.12 13.98 6.85
N TRP A 5 -8.03 14.37 5.97
CA TRP A 5 -9.38 14.74 6.35
C TRP A 5 -10.08 13.62 7.14
N LEU A 6 -9.98 12.37 6.67
CA LEU A 6 -10.55 11.22 7.38
C LEU A 6 -9.91 10.99 8.75
N ALA A 7 -8.60 11.15 8.87
CA ALA A 7 -7.90 11.03 10.14
C ALA A 7 -8.35 12.13 11.13
N GLU A 8 -8.44 13.36 10.68
CA GLU A 8 -8.96 14.49 11.48
C GLU A 8 -10.42 14.26 11.88
N PHE A 9 -11.25 13.78 10.95
CA PHE A 9 -12.66 13.50 11.19
C PHE A 9 -12.89 12.40 12.22
N ILE A 10 -12.11 11.30 12.17
CA ILE A 10 -12.28 10.16 13.09
C ILE A 10 -11.65 10.41 14.47
N MET A 11 -10.69 11.32 14.57
CA MET A 11 -9.90 11.55 15.78
C MET A 11 -10.73 11.76 17.05
N PRO A 12 -11.84 12.55 17.05
CA PRO A 12 -12.69 12.75 18.22
C PRO A 12 -13.41 11.47 18.70
N TYR A 13 -13.55 10.49 17.80
CA TYR A 13 -14.25 9.22 18.08
C TYR A 13 -13.28 8.08 18.40
N LEU A 14 -11.99 8.29 18.18
CA LEU A 14 -10.97 7.30 18.44
C LEU A 14 -10.68 7.24 19.93
N ARG A 15 -10.85 6.06 20.55
CA ARG A 15 -10.54 5.83 21.96
C ARG A 15 -9.08 6.21 22.25
N ALA A 16 -8.77 6.51 23.52
CA ALA A 16 -7.42 6.88 23.94
C ALA A 16 -6.37 5.78 23.62
N ASP A 17 -6.78 4.51 23.75
CA ASP A 17 -6.01 3.31 23.42
C ASP A 17 -6.21 2.81 21.97
N GLY A 18 -7.06 3.47 21.20
CA GLY A 18 -7.37 3.11 19.83
C GLY A 18 -6.26 3.48 18.86
N VAL A 19 -6.14 2.68 17.79
CA VAL A 19 -5.16 2.89 16.71
C VAL A 19 -5.84 3.16 15.38
N LEU A 20 -5.20 3.96 14.53
CA LEU A 20 -5.61 4.18 13.15
C LEU A 20 -4.70 3.39 12.21
N VAL A 21 -5.30 2.45 11.47
CA VAL A 21 -4.57 1.65 10.49
C VAL A 21 -4.72 2.28 9.12
N GLY A 22 -3.62 2.72 8.54
CA GLY A 22 -3.57 3.29 7.19
C GLY A 22 -3.62 2.20 6.11
N VAL A 23 -4.81 1.67 5.79
CA VAL A 23 -4.98 0.65 4.73
C VAL A 23 -5.04 1.35 3.38
N MET A 24 -3.88 1.60 2.77
CA MET A 24 -3.79 2.36 1.53
C MET A 24 -2.48 2.11 0.78
N ASN A 25 -2.42 2.52 -0.48
CA ASN A 25 -1.19 2.66 -1.25
C ASN A 25 -0.60 4.08 -1.09
N GLY A 26 0.64 4.28 -1.48
CA GLY A 26 1.35 5.56 -1.35
C GLY A 26 1.98 5.78 0.03
N MET A 27 2.61 6.95 0.21
CA MET A 27 3.46 7.30 1.37
C MET A 27 2.73 8.27 2.29
N ASN A 28 1.64 7.84 2.93
CA ASN A 28 0.79 8.71 3.76
C ASN A 28 0.91 8.46 5.27
N ASP A 29 1.76 7.53 5.71
CA ASP A 29 1.83 7.12 7.12
C ASP A 29 2.26 8.28 8.03
N ASP A 30 3.24 9.10 7.61
CA ASP A 30 3.68 10.27 8.37
C ASP A 30 2.58 11.33 8.48
N ALA A 31 1.77 11.47 7.43
CA ALA A 31 0.63 12.38 7.45
C ALA A 31 -0.43 11.93 8.46
N LEU A 32 -0.73 10.63 8.53
CA LEU A 32 -1.63 10.07 9.54
C LEU A 32 -1.03 10.20 10.95
N ALA A 33 0.24 9.85 11.11
CA ALA A 33 0.95 9.94 12.38
C ALA A 33 1.01 11.38 12.92
N SER A 34 1.09 12.38 12.04
CA SER A 34 1.07 13.80 12.45
C SER A 34 -0.28 14.23 13.05
N ILE A 35 -1.35 13.49 12.78
CA ILE A 35 -2.71 13.79 13.25
C ILE A 35 -3.04 12.97 14.50
N VAL A 36 -2.84 11.65 14.44
CA VAL A 36 -3.26 10.76 15.54
C VAL A 36 -2.17 10.45 16.56
N GLY A 37 -0.94 10.87 16.29
CA GLY A 37 0.26 10.48 17.05
C GLY A 37 0.92 9.23 16.46
N LYS A 38 2.26 9.19 16.52
CA LYS A 38 3.04 8.05 15.98
C LYS A 38 2.69 6.73 16.67
N GLU A 39 2.44 6.79 17.97
CA GLU A 39 2.07 5.65 18.82
C GLU A 39 0.69 5.09 18.50
N ARG A 40 -0.14 5.81 17.74
CA ARG A 40 -1.49 5.40 17.35
C ARG A 40 -1.64 5.14 15.86
N ALA A 41 -0.61 5.36 15.07
CA ALA A 41 -0.60 5.11 13.63
C ALA A 41 0.07 3.76 13.32
N VAL A 42 -0.61 2.93 12.53
CA VAL A 42 -0.09 1.67 12.01
C VAL A 42 -0.21 1.67 10.50
N GLY A 43 0.87 1.33 9.79
CA GLY A 43 0.86 1.25 8.34
C GLY A 43 0.33 -0.10 7.84
N CYS A 44 -0.42 -0.06 6.74
CA CYS A 44 -0.87 -1.26 6.04
C CYS A 44 -0.89 -1.01 4.54
N VAL A 45 0.02 -1.67 3.82
CA VAL A 45 0.05 -1.68 2.35
C VAL A 45 -0.77 -2.84 1.83
N LEU A 46 -1.38 -2.69 0.65
CA LEU A 46 -2.31 -3.70 0.13
C LEU A 46 -2.16 -3.97 -1.37
N GLU A 47 -2.49 -5.20 -1.73
CA GLU A 47 -2.83 -5.65 -3.08
C GLU A 47 -4.26 -6.18 -3.05
N LEU A 48 -5.21 -5.35 -3.43
CA LEU A 48 -6.63 -5.67 -3.50
C LEU A 48 -7.27 -4.77 -4.54
N SER A 49 -8.08 -5.33 -5.41
CA SER A 49 -8.92 -4.59 -6.33
C SER A 49 -10.38 -4.68 -5.90
N ALA A 50 -10.97 -3.55 -5.63
CA ALA A 50 -12.39 -3.40 -5.35
C ALA A 50 -12.87 -2.04 -5.85
N GLU A 51 -14.17 -1.93 -6.13
CA GLU A 51 -14.79 -0.73 -6.69
C GLU A 51 -16.21 -0.53 -6.17
N ILE A 52 -16.67 0.71 -6.22
CA ILE A 52 -18.04 1.12 -5.85
C ILE A 52 -18.57 1.98 -6.98
N PHE A 53 -19.36 1.38 -7.88
CA PHE A 53 -20.10 2.13 -8.91
C PHE A 53 -21.53 2.41 -8.50
N THR A 54 -22.09 1.61 -7.61
CA THR A 54 -23.41 1.81 -7.03
C THR A 54 -23.24 2.12 -5.55
N PRO A 55 -23.79 3.23 -5.02
CA PRO A 55 -23.70 3.57 -3.60
C PRO A 55 -24.14 2.40 -2.71
N GLY A 56 -23.31 2.06 -1.72
CA GLY A 56 -23.55 0.97 -0.78
C GLY A 56 -23.21 -0.44 -1.29
N LEU A 57 -22.82 -0.60 -2.56
CA LEU A 57 -22.41 -1.89 -3.12
C LEU A 57 -20.90 -1.89 -3.42
N VAL A 58 -20.14 -2.65 -2.65
CA VAL A 58 -18.71 -2.88 -2.90
C VAL A 58 -18.55 -4.14 -3.74
N GLN A 59 -18.01 -3.97 -4.94
CA GLN A 59 -17.63 -5.10 -5.79
C GLN A 59 -16.13 -5.40 -5.59
N ARG A 60 -15.83 -6.60 -5.14
CA ARG A 60 -14.45 -7.08 -5.01
C ARG A 60 -14.06 -7.86 -6.27
N ASN A 61 -12.92 -7.48 -6.88
CA ASN A 61 -12.43 -8.07 -8.13
C ASN A 61 -11.31 -9.10 -7.90
N THR A 62 -10.62 -9.04 -6.75
CA THR A 62 -9.58 -10.03 -6.39
C THR A 62 -10.15 -11.12 -5.48
N THR A 63 -9.71 -12.37 -5.72
CA THR A 63 -10.02 -13.50 -4.83
C THR A 63 -9.32 -13.34 -3.48
N HIS A 64 -9.70 -14.14 -2.49
CA HIS A 64 -9.01 -14.18 -1.20
C HIS A 64 -7.51 -14.49 -1.37
N THR A 65 -7.17 -15.49 -2.19
CA THR A 65 -5.78 -15.87 -2.47
C THR A 65 -5.01 -14.87 -3.30
N GLY A 66 -5.68 -14.03 -4.09
CA GLY A 66 -5.09 -12.93 -4.85
C GLY A 66 -5.01 -11.61 -4.06
N THR A 67 -5.50 -11.60 -2.82
CA THR A 67 -5.44 -10.43 -1.94
C THR A 67 -4.28 -10.56 -0.96
N TRP A 68 -3.54 -9.47 -0.79
CA TRP A 68 -2.41 -9.42 0.11
C TRP A 68 -2.33 -8.10 0.86
N PHE A 69 -1.87 -8.18 2.10
CA PHE A 69 -1.56 -7.04 2.95
C PHE A 69 -0.20 -7.22 3.60
N ALA A 70 0.48 -6.11 3.90
CA ALA A 70 1.53 -6.09 4.92
C ALA A 70 1.23 -4.99 5.92
N VAL A 71 1.24 -5.34 7.19
CA VAL A 71 1.01 -4.44 8.30
C VAL A 71 2.26 -4.28 9.14
N GLY A 72 2.54 -3.06 9.61
CA GLY A 72 3.74 -2.79 10.40
C GLY A 72 3.64 -1.49 11.18
N GLU A 73 4.36 -1.46 12.31
CA GLU A 73 4.61 -0.23 13.05
C GLU A 73 5.50 0.70 12.25
N LEU A 74 5.34 2.01 12.44
CA LEU A 74 6.14 3.01 11.75
C LEU A 74 7.61 3.05 12.21
N ASP A 75 7.88 2.57 13.42
CA ASP A 75 9.21 2.44 13.99
C ASP A 75 9.88 1.08 13.72
N GLY A 76 9.16 0.15 13.08
CA GLY A 76 9.66 -1.18 12.70
C GLY A 76 9.64 -2.22 13.81
N TYR A 77 9.04 -1.96 14.98
CA TYR A 77 8.91 -2.95 16.03
C TYR A 77 7.80 -3.96 15.74
N PHE A 78 7.98 -5.19 16.23
CA PHE A 78 6.93 -6.21 16.25
C PHE A 78 6.14 -6.13 17.55
N THR A 79 4.95 -5.58 17.50
CA THR A 79 4.09 -5.40 18.67
C THR A 79 2.94 -6.41 18.71
N PRO A 80 2.34 -6.67 19.89
CA PRO A 80 1.14 -7.50 19.98
C PRO A 80 -0.02 -6.97 19.14
N ARG A 81 -0.22 -5.66 19.08
CA ARG A 81 -1.31 -5.04 18.32
C ARG A 81 -1.16 -5.25 16.79
N VAL A 82 0.06 -5.24 16.25
CA VAL A 82 0.28 -5.53 14.83
C VAL A 82 -0.09 -6.99 14.51
N LYS A 83 0.18 -7.93 15.42
CA LYS A 83 -0.25 -9.34 15.26
C LYS A 83 -1.77 -9.48 15.33
N GLU A 84 -2.43 -8.72 16.18
CA GLU A 84 -3.90 -8.68 16.25
C GLU A 84 -4.50 -8.13 14.96
N ILE A 85 -3.97 -7.00 14.45
CA ILE A 85 -4.38 -6.43 13.17
C ILE A 85 -4.12 -7.43 12.03
N GLN A 86 -2.97 -8.10 12.00
CA GLN A 86 -2.69 -9.17 11.05
C GLN A 86 -3.76 -10.25 11.08
N SER A 87 -4.14 -10.72 12.28
CA SER A 87 -5.18 -11.74 12.44
C SER A 87 -6.51 -11.29 11.86
N ILE A 88 -6.91 -10.05 12.13
CA ILE A 88 -8.14 -9.45 11.58
C ILE A 88 -8.08 -9.38 10.05
N MET A 89 -6.99 -8.83 9.49
CA MET A 89 -6.82 -8.66 8.05
C MET A 89 -6.72 -9.99 7.31
N SER A 90 -6.26 -11.06 7.97
CA SER A 90 -6.15 -12.41 7.40
C SER A 90 -7.50 -13.03 7.04
N HIS A 91 -8.61 -12.53 7.56
CA HIS A 91 -9.96 -12.92 7.12
C HIS A 91 -10.31 -12.37 5.73
N VAL A 92 -9.62 -11.33 5.29
CA VAL A 92 -9.85 -10.69 3.97
C VAL A 92 -8.90 -11.24 2.90
N GLY A 93 -7.66 -11.55 3.28
CA GLY A 93 -6.62 -12.04 2.39
C GLY A 93 -5.36 -12.38 3.17
N ARG A 94 -4.30 -12.84 2.49
CA ARG A 94 -3.01 -13.05 3.15
C ARG A 94 -2.52 -11.73 3.76
N CYS A 95 -2.10 -11.77 5.03
CA CYS A 95 -1.54 -10.60 5.71
C CYS A 95 -0.19 -10.96 6.35
N ASP A 96 0.87 -10.30 5.92
CA ASP A 96 2.20 -10.44 6.47
C ASP A 96 2.49 -9.29 7.46
N VAL A 97 3.31 -9.56 8.49
CA VAL A 97 3.84 -8.50 9.38
C VAL A 97 5.20 -8.08 8.86
N THR A 98 5.45 -6.77 8.79
CA THR A 98 6.73 -6.22 8.36
C THR A 98 7.32 -5.28 9.41
N ASN A 99 8.65 -5.28 9.53
CA ASN A 99 9.41 -4.29 10.29
C ASN A 99 9.92 -3.12 9.41
N ASN A 100 9.52 -3.09 8.15
CA ASN A 100 9.90 -2.06 7.20
C ASN A 100 8.72 -1.64 6.33
N ILE A 101 7.71 -1.06 6.98
CA ILE A 101 6.47 -0.66 6.29
C ILE A 101 6.73 0.37 5.19
N TYR A 102 7.64 1.31 5.40
CA TYR A 102 8.02 2.31 4.39
C TYR A 102 8.66 1.66 3.16
N GLY A 103 9.51 0.65 3.34
CA GLY A 103 10.09 -0.11 2.24
C GLY A 103 9.05 -0.92 1.48
N ALA A 104 8.09 -1.54 2.16
CA ALA A 104 6.97 -2.25 1.53
C ALA A 104 6.10 -1.29 0.70
N ARG A 105 5.78 -0.12 1.24
CA ARG A 105 5.04 0.92 0.51
C ARG A 105 5.80 1.44 -0.70
N TRP A 106 7.10 1.68 -0.57
CA TRP A 106 7.90 2.16 -1.70
C TRP A 106 7.98 1.13 -2.81
N THR A 107 8.18 -0.16 -2.48
CA THR A 107 8.13 -1.25 -3.47
C THR A 107 6.78 -1.28 -4.18
N LYS A 108 5.68 -1.16 -3.44
CA LYS A 108 4.33 -1.10 -4.03
C LYS A 108 4.13 0.14 -4.90
N LEU A 109 4.68 1.29 -4.49
CA LEU A 109 4.63 2.52 -5.28
C LEU A 109 5.35 2.36 -6.61
N ILE A 110 6.56 1.77 -6.62
CA ILE A 110 7.30 1.46 -7.86
C ILE A 110 6.43 0.59 -8.79
N ALA A 111 5.87 -0.51 -8.27
CA ALA A 111 5.02 -1.40 -9.06
C ALA A 111 3.81 -0.67 -9.67
N ASN A 112 3.18 0.20 -8.89
CA ASN A 112 2.04 0.99 -9.37
C ASN A 112 2.45 2.03 -10.42
N THR A 113 3.58 2.72 -10.26
CA THR A 113 4.05 3.71 -11.24
C THR A 113 4.43 3.07 -12.57
N MET A 114 4.99 1.86 -12.55
CA MET A 114 5.35 1.09 -13.75
C MET A 114 4.13 0.70 -14.61
N THR A 115 2.97 0.55 -13.99
CA THR A 115 1.76 0.05 -14.66
C THR A 115 0.68 1.11 -14.77
N MET A 116 0.23 1.68 -13.66
CA MET A 116 -0.94 2.58 -13.64
C MET A 116 -0.71 3.86 -14.44
N GLY A 117 0.48 4.44 -14.37
CA GLY A 117 0.81 5.67 -15.12
C GLY A 117 0.73 5.47 -16.64
N PRO A 118 1.55 4.58 -17.21
CA PRO A 118 1.55 4.34 -18.66
C PRO A 118 0.21 3.81 -19.19
N HIS A 119 -0.41 2.85 -18.50
CA HIS A 119 -1.67 2.27 -18.94
C HIS A 119 -2.83 3.26 -18.84
N GLY A 120 -2.87 4.07 -17.78
CA GLY A 120 -3.87 5.12 -17.61
C GLY A 120 -3.76 6.23 -18.66
N LEU A 121 -2.52 6.62 -19.02
CA LEU A 121 -2.28 7.60 -20.07
C LEU A 121 -2.77 7.10 -21.44
N LEU A 122 -2.64 5.81 -21.70
CA LEU A 122 -3.10 5.18 -22.94
C LEU A 122 -4.62 4.91 -22.94
N GLY A 123 -5.28 4.98 -21.80
CA GLY A 123 -6.70 4.62 -21.65
C GLY A 123 -6.97 3.13 -21.88
N LEU A 124 -5.98 2.27 -21.70
CA LEU A 124 -6.07 0.83 -21.96
C LEU A 124 -6.11 0.01 -20.68
N ARG A 125 -6.77 -1.13 -20.75
CA ARG A 125 -6.70 -2.15 -19.69
C ARG A 125 -5.31 -2.78 -19.64
N ASN A 126 -4.86 -3.22 -18.47
CA ASN A 126 -3.55 -3.86 -18.30
C ASN A 126 -3.27 -4.96 -19.34
N GLY A 127 -4.23 -5.85 -19.57
CA GLY A 127 -4.08 -6.96 -20.52
C GLY A 127 -3.93 -6.54 -21.98
N GLU A 128 -4.31 -5.31 -22.32
CA GLU A 128 -4.15 -4.71 -23.66
C GLU A 128 -2.84 -3.92 -23.72
N ALA A 129 -2.59 -3.08 -22.72
CA ALA A 129 -1.41 -2.23 -22.64
C ALA A 129 -0.10 -3.03 -22.67
N VAL A 130 0.00 -4.14 -21.95
CA VAL A 130 1.22 -4.98 -21.90
C VAL A 130 1.61 -5.60 -23.25
N LYS A 131 0.69 -5.62 -24.22
CA LYS A 131 0.94 -6.15 -25.57
C LYS A 131 1.53 -5.10 -26.51
N LEU A 132 1.53 -3.84 -26.12
CA LEU A 132 2.04 -2.77 -26.97
C LEU A 132 3.56 -2.83 -27.05
N PRO A 133 4.13 -2.67 -28.27
CA PRO A 133 5.58 -2.55 -28.44
C PRO A 133 6.13 -1.38 -27.63
N GLY A 134 7.24 -1.59 -26.90
CA GLY A 134 7.93 -0.56 -26.12
C GLY A 134 7.34 -0.24 -24.76
N ILE A 135 6.14 -0.73 -24.42
CA ILE A 135 5.52 -0.45 -23.12
C ILE A 135 6.36 -1.03 -21.95
N ALA A 136 6.96 -2.20 -22.17
CA ALA A 136 7.82 -2.83 -21.17
C ALA A 136 9.08 -2.00 -20.89
N ASP A 137 9.67 -1.40 -21.92
CA ASP A 137 10.86 -0.55 -21.79
C ASP A 137 10.53 0.73 -21.02
N ILE A 138 9.39 1.35 -21.34
CA ILE A 138 8.88 2.54 -20.62
C ILE A 138 8.61 2.18 -19.15
N ALA A 139 7.92 1.08 -18.88
CA ALA A 139 7.66 0.62 -17.52
C ALA A 139 8.96 0.36 -16.74
N ALA A 140 9.94 -0.31 -17.37
CA ALA A 140 11.25 -0.55 -16.77
C ALA A 140 12.02 0.75 -16.49
N GLN A 141 11.94 1.74 -17.37
CA GLN A 141 12.57 3.04 -17.16
C GLN A 141 11.94 3.77 -15.96
N ILE A 142 10.61 3.83 -15.91
CA ILE A 142 9.87 4.40 -14.78
C ILE A 142 10.24 3.69 -13.47
N GLY A 143 10.35 2.37 -13.49
CA GLY A 143 10.76 1.57 -12.33
C GLY A 143 12.17 1.94 -11.84
N ARG A 144 13.14 2.07 -12.75
CA ARG A 144 14.51 2.50 -12.41
C ARG A 144 14.55 3.89 -11.81
N GLU A 145 13.82 4.84 -12.38
CA GLU A 145 13.76 6.21 -11.86
C GLU A 145 13.10 6.25 -10.47
N SER A 146 11.98 5.55 -10.31
CA SER A 146 11.30 5.45 -9.02
C SER A 146 12.16 4.78 -7.94
N TYR A 147 12.91 3.74 -8.32
CA TYR A 147 13.89 3.10 -7.44
C TYR A 147 14.99 4.09 -7.01
N ALA A 148 15.59 4.81 -7.97
CA ALA A 148 16.65 5.75 -7.69
C ALA A 148 16.21 6.87 -6.72
N VAL A 149 15.00 7.38 -6.89
CA VAL A 149 14.41 8.36 -5.97
C VAL A 149 14.23 7.77 -4.57
N GLY A 150 13.68 6.55 -4.46
CA GLY A 150 13.51 5.88 -3.18
C GLY A 150 14.84 5.62 -2.46
N ALA A 151 15.85 5.17 -3.20
CA ALA A 151 17.19 4.96 -2.65
C ALA A 151 17.81 6.28 -2.15
N ALA A 152 17.68 7.36 -2.92
CA ALA A 152 18.14 8.69 -2.52
C ALA A 152 17.43 9.24 -1.27
N LEU A 153 16.16 8.88 -1.08
CA LEU A 153 15.39 9.19 0.12
C LEU A 153 15.68 8.26 1.31
N GLY A 154 16.55 7.26 1.14
CA GLY A 154 16.93 6.31 2.19
C GLY A 154 15.94 5.16 2.39
N HIS A 155 14.97 4.96 1.49
CA HIS A 155 14.07 3.82 1.57
C HIS A 155 14.77 2.53 1.15
N ARG A 156 14.82 1.56 2.07
CA ARG A 156 15.27 0.20 1.79
C ARG A 156 14.07 -0.60 1.32
N LEU A 157 14.12 -1.13 0.09
CA LEU A 157 13.00 -1.90 -0.44
C LEU A 157 12.71 -3.14 0.41
N GLN A 158 11.45 -3.46 0.54
CA GLN A 158 10.93 -4.66 1.17
C GLN A 158 10.22 -5.50 0.13
N ALA A 159 10.55 -6.79 0.05
CA ALA A 159 9.81 -7.71 -0.80
C ALA A 159 8.33 -7.74 -0.42
N ILE A 160 7.46 -7.68 -1.42
CA ILE A 160 6.02 -7.76 -1.26
C ILE A 160 5.46 -8.88 -2.14
N PHE A 161 4.22 -9.28 -1.94
CA PHE A 161 3.54 -10.37 -2.62
C PHE A 161 3.88 -10.46 -4.12
N GLY A 162 4.65 -11.49 -4.52
CA GLY A 162 5.07 -11.71 -5.90
C GLY A 162 6.06 -10.70 -6.48
N LEU A 163 6.40 -9.65 -5.73
CA LEU A 163 7.32 -8.59 -6.11
C LEU A 163 8.44 -8.51 -5.08
N GLY A 164 9.52 -9.18 -5.33
CA GLY A 164 10.71 -9.13 -4.48
C GLY A 164 11.92 -9.40 -5.34
N GLY A 165 12.88 -8.49 -5.33
CA GLY A 165 14.16 -8.73 -5.96
C GLY A 165 14.80 -9.98 -5.34
N ARG A 166 15.25 -10.89 -6.17
CA ARG A 166 16.34 -11.77 -5.75
C ARG A 166 17.56 -10.86 -5.60
N GLU A 167 18.19 -10.93 -4.45
CA GLU A 167 19.53 -10.35 -4.26
C GLU A 167 20.47 -10.86 -5.33
#